data_3b05bc8549a49e00130da4c192398e66
#
_entry.id   3b05bc8549a49e00130da4c192398e66
#
_cell.length_a   1.000
_cell.length_b   1.000
_cell.length_c   1.000
_cell.angle_alpha   90.00
_cell.angle_beta   90.00
_cell.angle_gamma   90.00
#
_symmetry.space_group_name_H-M   'P 1'
#
loop_
_entity.id
_entity.type
_entity.pdbx_description
1 polymer ?
#
loop_
_entity_poly.entity_id
_entity_poly.type
_entity_poly.pdbx_seq_one_letter_code
_entity_poly.pdbx_strand_id
1 'polypeptide(L)'
;MHILQGQMPGHLTGEGISQARQLGDTLPSGYYDCILCSDLQRALDTAFILNEKLQIDLIPMPILRERDFGIYTGQPYGIKLSPDEPTLESIDSMKKRAMQFLHDVQIHYPGKKVLVVSHGLFLRGLQSVYWHKDIKEIFPMRNAETRTIVLEDTL
;
A
#
# COMPACT_ATOMS: atom_id res chain seq x y z
N MET A 1 -20.02 8.30 -1.48
CA MET A 1 -19.27 9.22 -2.39
C MET A 1 -17.79 8.87 -2.31
N HIS A 2 -17.16 8.57 -3.43
CA HIS A 2 -15.72 8.27 -3.45
C HIS A 2 -14.93 9.58 -3.55
N ILE A 3 -14.02 9.77 -2.61
CA ILE A 3 -13.15 10.95 -2.53
C ILE A 3 -11.68 10.57 -2.63
N LEU A 4 -10.85 11.53 -2.99
CA LEU A 4 -9.40 11.39 -2.97
C LEU A 4 -8.91 11.47 -1.52
N GLN A 5 -8.72 10.34 -0.88
CA GLN A 5 -8.33 10.28 0.53
C GLN A 5 -6.86 10.68 0.74
N GLY A 6 -5.98 10.27 -0.16
CA GLY A 6 -4.54 10.55 -0.02
C GLY A 6 -4.03 10.18 1.37
N GLN A 7 -3.41 11.14 2.02
CA GLN A 7 -2.85 10.98 3.36
C GLN A 7 -3.76 11.54 4.47
N MET A 8 -5.04 11.82 4.18
CA MET A 8 -5.96 12.28 5.22
C MET A 8 -6.19 11.19 6.29
N PRO A 9 -6.43 11.60 7.56
CA PRO A 9 -6.73 10.66 8.62
C PRO A 9 -8.10 9.99 8.41
N GLY A 10 -8.28 8.83 9.02
CA GLY A 10 -9.54 8.09 9.00
C GLY A 10 -9.35 6.63 9.32
N HIS A 11 -10.40 6.02 9.85
CA HIS A 11 -10.46 4.59 10.14
C HIS A 11 -11.14 3.82 9.01
N LEU A 12 -10.99 2.48 9.05
CA LEU A 12 -11.77 1.60 8.19
C LEU A 12 -13.26 1.75 8.44
N THR A 13 -14.04 1.64 7.37
CA THR A 13 -15.50 1.47 7.45
C THR A 13 -15.85 0.08 7.97
N GLY A 14 -17.11 -0.13 8.37
CA GLY A 14 -17.61 -1.47 8.74
C GLY A 14 -17.44 -2.50 7.62
N GLU A 15 -17.65 -2.11 6.37
CA GLU A 15 -17.39 -2.95 5.20
C GLU A 15 -15.90 -3.28 5.06
N GLY A 16 -15.02 -2.30 5.25
CA GLY A 16 -13.57 -2.50 5.21
C GLY A 16 -13.08 -3.46 6.30
N ILE A 17 -13.64 -3.37 7.50
CA ILE A 17 -13.35 -4.30 8.60
C ILE A 17 -13.77 -5.73 8.22
N SER A 18 -14.95 -5.89 7.66
CA SER A 18 -15.44 -7.19 7.20
C SER A 18 -14.55 -7.79 6.12
N GLN A 19 -14.17 -6.99 5.14
CA GLN A 19 -13.25 -7.39 4.07
C GLN A 19 -11.87 -7.81 4.61
N ALA A 20 -11.32 -7.07 5.57
CA ALA A 20 -10.05 -7.40 6.21
C ALA A 20 -10.12 -8.72 6.98
N ARG A 21 -11.22 -8.98 7.68
CA ARG A 21 -11.43 -10.26 8.38
C ARG A 21 -11.51 -11.43 7.42
N GLN A 22 -12.28 -11.29 6.33
CA GLN A 22 -12.37 -12.31 5.29
C GLN A 22 -11.02 -12.62 4.67
N LEU A 23 -10.23 -11.58 4.37
CA LEU A 23 -8.87 -11.77 3.89
C LEU A 23 -8.00 -12.50 4.92
N GLY A 24 -8.06 -12.10 6.18
CA GLY A 24 -7.31 -12.75 7.27
C GLY A 24 -7.59 -14.25 7.37
N ASP A 25 -8.83 -14.67 7.11
CA ASP A 25 -9.20 -16.07 7.11
C ASP A 25 -8.54 -16.87 5.98
N THR A 26 -8.11 -16.22 4.90
CA THR A 26 -7.46 -16.86 3.76
C THR A 26 -5.93 -16.87 3.87
N LEU A 27 -5.34 -16.03 4.72
CA LEU A 27 -3.89 -15.93 4.85
C LEU A 27 -3.34 -17.08 5.69
N PRO A 28 -2.27 -17.75 5.22
CA PRO A 28 -1.69 -18.89 5.94
C PRO A 28 -0.92 -18.42 7.19
N SER A 29 -1.26 -18.98 8.36
CA SER A 29 -0.51 -18.78 9.58
C SER A 29 0.87 -19.44 9.49
N GLY A 30 1.88 -18.78 10.06
CA GLY A 30 3.26 -19.28 10.05
C GLY A 30 3.98 -19.12 8.72
N TYR A 31 3.36 -18.47 7.74
CA TYR A 31 3.96 -18.27 6.41
C TYR A 31 4.75 -16.96 6.32
N TYR A 32 4.21 -15.88 6.87
CA TYR A 32 4.84 -14.54 6.81
C TYR A 32 5.76 -14.31 8.00
N ASP A 33 6.89 -13.66 7.77
CA ASP A 33 7.85 -13.29 8.81
C ASP A 33 7.49 -11.98 9.52
N CYS A 34 6.92 -11.03 8.79
CA CYS A 34 6.48 -9.74 9.35
C CYS A 34 5.45 -9.06 8.45
N ILE A 35 4.82 -8.02 9.00
CA ILE A 35 3.95 -7.09 8.27
C ILE A 35 4.65 -5.74 8.20
N LEU A 36 4.85 -5.22 7.00
CA LEU A 36 5.23 -3.82 6.78
C LEU A 36 3.99 -3.07 6.34
N CYS A 37 3.62 -2.04 7.06
CA CYS A 37 2.32 -1.37 6.92
C CYS A 37 2.48 0.13 6.79
N SER A 38 1.68 0.76 5.92
CA SER A 38 1.50 2.21 5.96
C SER A 38 1.10 2.64 7.37
N ASP A 39 1.63 3.77 7.83
CA ASP A 39 1.30 4.34 9.15
C ASP A 39 -0.01 5.16 9.16
N LEU A 40 -0.71 5.25 8.03
CA LEU A 40 -2.06 5.81 8.00
C LEU A 40 -3.04 4.88 8.70
N GLN A 41 -3.94 5.45 9.50
CA GLN A 41 -4.78 4.67 10.43
C GLN A 41 -5.60 3.59 9.73
N ARG A 42 -6.20 3.88 8.58
CA ARG A 42 -7.00 2.87 7.85
C ARG A 42 -6.19 1.66 7.38
N ALA A 43 -4.89 1.85 7.11
CA ALA A 43 -3.99 0.74 6.77
C ALA A 43 -3.57 -0.02 8.03
N LEU A 44 -3.29 0.69 9.14
CA LEU A 44 -3.02 0.07 10.43
C LEU A 44 -4.21 -0.76 10.92
N ASP A 45 -5.43 -0.25 10.78
CA ASP A 45 -6.65 -0.99 11.13
C ASP A 45 -6.71 -2.32 10.39
N THR A 46 -6.46 -2.31 9.08
CA THR A 46 -6.39 -3.54 8.28
C THR A 46 -5.30 -4.48 8.80
N ALA A 47 -4.10 -3.95 8.99
CA ALA A 47 -2.96 -4.75 9.45
C ALA A 47 -3.20 -5.38 10.82
N PHE A 48 -3.80 -4.65 11.75
CA PHE A 48 -4.14 -5.18 13.07
C PHE A 48 -5.15 -6.32 12.99
N ILE A 49 -6.16 -6.19 12.13
CA ILE A 49 -7.14 -7.27 11.91
C ILE A 49 -6.46 -8.52 11.34
N LEU A 50 -5.61 -8.36 10.33
CA LEU A 50 -4.86 -9.49 9.77
C LEU A 50 -3.94 -10.12 10.81
N ASN A 51 -3.33 -9.31 11.67
CA ASN A 51 -2.38 -9.76 12.68
C ASN A 51 -3.01 -10.42 13.89
N GLU A 52 -4.32 -10.30 14.09
CA GLU A 52 -5.04 -11.07 15.13
C GLU A 52 -4.77 -12.56 14.98
N LYS A 53 -4.71 -13.04 13.74
CA LYS A 53 -4.45 -14.45 13.42
C LYS A 53 -2.98 -14.75 13.20
N LEU A 54 -2.25 -13.84 12.54
CA LEU A 54 -0.86 -14.08 12.15
C LEU A 54 0.10 -13.95 13.34
N GLN A 55 -0.15 -13.00 14.26
CA GLN A 55 0.64 -12.77 15.48
C GLN A 55 2.14 -12.65 15.21
N ILE A 56 2.50 -11.81 14.27
CA ILE A 56 3.88 -11.52 13.85
C ILE A 56 4.20 -10.05 14.05
N ASP A 57 5.47 -9.67 13.89
CA ASP A 57 5.91 -8.28 13.98
C ASP A 57 5.20 -7.41 12.94
N LEU A 58 4.67 -6.28 13.38
CA LEU A 58 4.03 -5.28 12.53
C LEU A 58 4.80 -3.97 12.65
N ILE A 59 5.30 -3.50 11.51
CA ILE A 59 6.19 -2.34 11.44
C ILE A 59 5.53 -1.27 10.59
N PRO A 60 5.05 -0.16 11.21
CA PRO A 60 4.54 1.00 10.47
C PRO A 60 5.66 1.70 9.72
N MET A 61 5.38 2.07 8.46
CA MET A 61 6.34 2.71 7.57
C MET A 61 5.70 3.87 6.80
N PRO A 62 6.12 5.13 7.02
CA PRO A 62 5.60 6.28 6.27
C PRO A 62 5.80 6.19 4.76
N ILE A 63 6.84 5.50 4.32
CA ILE A 63 7.13 5.28 2.89
C ILE A 63 5.99 4.55 2.16
N LEU A 64 5.15 3.80 2.88
CA LEU A 64 4.02 3.05 2.34
C LEU A 64 2.70 3.84 2.30
N ARG A 65 2.71 5.13 2.64
CA ARG A 65 1.52 5.99 2.56
C ARG A 65 1.01 6.08 1.13
N GLU A 66 -0.29 6.37 1.01
CA GLU A 66 -0.91 6.67 -0.28
C GLU A 66 -0.28 7.92 -0.91
N ARG A 67 -0.52 8.10 -2.21
CA ARG A 67 -0.18 9.34 -2.91
C ARG A 67 -0.72 10.54 -2.15
N ASP A 68 0.11 11.53 -1.94
CA ASP A 68 -0.34 12.80 -1.39
C ASP A 68 -1.04 13.62 -2.49
N PHE A 69 -2.34 13.84 -2.34
CA PHE A 69 -3.12 14.62 -3.29
C PHE A 69 -3.08 16.15 -3.01
N GLY A 70 -2.38 16.58 -1.97
CA GLY A 70 -2.23 18.00 -1.65
C GLY A 70 -3.57 18.70 -1.49
N ILE A 71 -3.76 19.81 -2.18
CA ILE A 71 -5.01 20.60 -2.15
C ILE A 71 -6.23 19.82 -2.66
N TYR A 72 -6.05 18.74 -3.41
CA TYR A 72 -7.15 17.92 -3.94
C TYR A 72 -7.65 16.88 -2.93
N THR A 73 -7.00 16.75 -1.79
CA THR A 73 -7.42 15.82 -0.74
C THR A 73 -8.85 16.14 -0.28
N GLY A 74 -9.68 15.11 -0.23
CA GLY A 74 -11.11 15.25 0.12
C GLY A 74 -12.02 15.59 -1.06
N GLN A 75 -11.47 15.92 -2.22
CA GLN A 75 -12.25 16.20 -3.42
C GLN A 75 -12.81 14.91 -4.04
N PRO A 76 -13.91 14.99 -4.80
CA PRO A 76 -14.49 13.81 -5.46
C PRO A 76 -13.53 13.15 -6.45
N TYR A 77 -13.64 11.83 -6.59
CA TYR A 77 -12.99 11.12 -7.69
C TYR A 77 -13.39 11.70 -9.04
N GLY A 78 -12.44 11.72 -9.97
CA GLY A 78 -12.68 12.14 -11.35
C GLY A 78 -12.49 13.63 -11.60
N ILE A 79 -12.14 14.44 -10.59
CA ILE A 79 -11.73 15.82 -10.83
C ILE A 79 -10.44 15.86 -11.62
N LYS A 80 -10.26 16.91 -12.41
CA LYS A 80 -9.03 17.10 -13.15
C LYS A 80 -7.92 17.59 -12.22
N LEU A 81 -6.84 16.82 -12.12
CA LEU A 81 -5.65 17.20 -11.39
C LEU A 81 -4.68 17.97 -12.29
N SER A 82 -4.17 19.09 -11.80
CA SER A 82 -3.09 19.80 -12.49
C SER A 82 -1.74 19.20 -12.13
N PRO A 83 -0.96 18.71 -13.10
CA PRO A 83 0.36 18.15 -12.81
C PRO A 83 1.36 19.18 -12.28
N ASP A 84 1.08 20.46 -12.46
CA ASP A 84 1.93 21.57 -11.99
C ASP A 84 1.58 22.03 -10.56
N GLU A 85 0.56 21.42 -9.93
CA GLU A 85 0.18 21.76 -8.55
C GLU A 85 1.28 21.33 -7.56
N PRO A 86 1.93 22.32 -6.87
CA PRO A 86 3.10 22.00 -6.04
C PRO A 86 2.82 21.06 -4.86
N THR A 87 1.58 21.05 -4.36
CA THR A 87 1.20 20.21 -3.21
C THR A 87 0.82 18.79 -3.61
N LEU A 88 0.62 18.54 -4.91
CA LEU A 88 0.29 17.22 -5.44
C LEU A 88 1.56 16.40 -5.63
N GLU A 89 1.66 15.26 -4.96
CA GLU A 89 2.73 14.30 -5.24
C GLU A 89 2.62 13.82 -6.69
N SER A 90 3.68 13.98 -7.48
CA SER A 90 3.70 13.48 -8.85
C SER A 90 3.73 11.94 -8.88
N ILE A 91 3.25 11.35 -9.98
CA ILE A 91 3.36 9.91 -10.18
C ILE A 91 4.83 9.46 -10.15
N ASP A 92 5.73 10.23 -10.74
CA ASP A 92 7.17 9.93 -10.72
C ASP A 92 7.75 9.96 -9.30
N SER A 93 7.36 10.93 -8.48
CA SER A 93 7.78 10.99 -7.07
C SER A 93 7.27 9.77 -6.28
N MET A 94 6.00 9.42 -6.46
CA MET A 94 5.42 8.22 -5.85
C MET A 94 6.16 6.94 -6.28
N LYS A 95 6.48 6.81 -7.57
CA LYS A 95 7.24 5.67 -8.12
C LYS A 95 8.66 5.60 -7.56
N LYS A 96 9.33 6.73 -7.37
CA LYS A 96 10.65 6.78 -6.72
C LYS A 96 10.57 6.29 -5.28
N ARG A 97 9.53 6.69 -4.56
CA ARG A 97 9.26 6.23 -3.19
C ARG A 97 9.01 4.72 -3.14
N ALA A 98 8.25 4.19 -4.11
CA ALA A 98 8.03 2.75 -4.26
C ALA A 98 9.32 1.99 -4.57
N MET A 99 10.17 2.52 -5.44
CA MET A 99 11.47 1.95 -5.77
C MET A 99 12.38 1.90 -4.54
N GLN A 100 12.43 2.97 -3.76
CA GLN A 100 13.18 3.02 -2.51
C GLN A 100 12.71 1.95 -1.53
N PHE A 101 11.39 1.79 -1.38
CA PHE A 101 10.82 0.75 -0.53
C PHE A 101 11.24 -0.66 -0.97
N LEU A 102 11.18 -0.98 -2.26
CA LEU A 102 11.62 -2.28 -2.77
C LEU A 102 13.11 -2.53 -2.48
N HIS A 103 13.94 -1.51 -2.65
CA HIS A 103 15.35 -1.58 -2.33
C HIS A 103 15.61 -1.80 -0.84
N ASP A 104 14.89 -1.09 0.02
CA ASP A 104 14.98 -1.25 1.47
C ASP A 104 14.60 -2.67 1.91
N VAL A 105 13.56 -3.24 1.29
CA VAL A 105 13.15 -4.63 1.57
C VAL A 105 14.23 -5.62 1.17
N GLN A 106 14.87 -5.44 0.02
CA GLN A 106 15.98 -6.30 -0.42
C GLN A 106 17.16 -6.27 0.56
N ILE A 107 17.47 -5.08 1.11
CA ILE A 107 18.61 -4.91 2.02
C ILE A 107 18.29 -5.44 3.43
N HIS A 108 17.14 -5.09 3.97
CA HIS A 108 16.82 -5.30 5.38
C HIS A 108 16.03 -6.59 5.67
N TYR A 109 15.41 -7.17 4.64
CA TYR A 109 14.58 -8.37 4.78
C TYR A 109 14.96 -9.46 3.77
N PRO A 110 16.26 -9.77 3.59
CA PRO A 110 16.67 -10.78 2.61
C PRO A 110 16.10 -12.15 2.97
N GLY A 111 15.55 -12.86 2.00
CA GLY A 111 14.97 -14.19 2.17
C GLY A 111 13.69 -14.23 3.00
N LYS A 112 13.14 -13.09 3.40
CA LYS A 112 11.93 -13.02 4.22
C LYS A 112 10.66 -12.97 3.39
N LYS A 113 9.60 -13.53 3.94
CA LYS A 113 8.24 -13.45 3.40
C LYS A 113 7.50 -12.32 4.11
N VAL A 114 7.43 -11.19 3.45
CA VAL A 114 6.89 -9.94 3.99
C VAL A 114 5.48 -9.71 3.47
N LEU A 115 4.53 -9.48 4.38
CA LEU A 115 3.20 -9.02 4.04
C LEU A 115 3.19 -7.49 4.07
N VAL A 116 2.86 -6.87 2.94
CA VAL A 116 2.80 -5.41 2.80
C VAL A 116 1.36 -4.95 2.80
N VAL A 117 1.01 -4.05 3.71
CA VAL A 117 -0.32 -3.42 3.78
C VAL A 117 -0.17 -1.93 3.46
N SER A 118 -0.77 -1.50 2.38
CA SER A 118 -0.64 -0.14 1.87
C SER A 118 -1.95 0.28 1.19
N HIS A 119 -1.87 1.09 0.16
CA HIS A 119 -3.02 1.73 -0.48
C HIS A 119 -3.04 1.46 -1.98
N GLY A 120 -4.22 1.59 -2.57
CA GLY A 120 -4.46 1.15 -3.94
C GLY A 120 -3.54 1.80 -4.97
N LEU A 121 -3.41 3.11 -4.97
CA LEU A 121 -2.60 3.79 -6.00
C LEU A 121 -1.10 3.61 -5.75
N PHE A 122 -0.65 3.69 -4.50
CA PHE A 122 0.75 3.44 -4.17
C PHE A 122 1.17 2.02 -4.58
N LEU A 123 0.37 0.99 -4.23
CA LEU A 123 0.66 -0.39 -4.61
C LEU A 123 0.64 -0.59 -6.14
N ARG A 124 -0.20 0.16 -6.84
CA ARG A 124 -0.19 0.16 -8.29
C ARG A 124 1.10 0.76 -8.86
N GLY A 125 1.58 1.84 -8.26
CA GLY A 125 2.88 2.44 -8.59
C GLY A 125 4.05 1.50 -8.30
N LEU A 126 4.00 0.79 -7.17
CA LEU A 126 5.00 -0.21 -6.80
C LEU A 126 5.07 -1.35 -7.83
N GLN A 127 3.93 -1.86 -8.27
CA GLN A 127 3.86 -2.89 -9.30
C GLN A 127 4.37 -2.37 -10.66
N SER A 128 4.06 -1.12 -10.98
CA SER A 128 4.57 -0.44 -12.19
C SER A 128 6.11 -0.43 -12.21
N VAL A 129 6.73 -0.08 -11.10
CA VAL A 129 8.19 -0.09 -10.95
C VAL A 129 8.75 -1.51 -11.04
N TYR A 130 8.14 -2.45 -10.34
CA TYR A 130 8.61 -3.84 -10.29
C TYR A 130 8.55 -4.53 -11.67
N TRP A 131 7.45 -4.34 -12.41
CA TRP A 131 7.28 -4.98 -13.73
C TRP A 131 7.79 -4.12 -14.91
N HIS A 132 8.34 -2.94 -14.64
CA HIS A 132 8.79 -2.00 -15.68
C HIS A 132 7.69 -1.67 -16.68
N LYS A 133 6.49 -1.40 -16.19
CA LYS A 133 5.31 -1.05 -17.00
C LYS A 133 4.79 0.34 -16.65
N ASP A 134 4.08 0.96 -17.59
CA ASP A 134 3.33 2.17 -17.29
C ASP A 134 2.28 1.87 -16.21
N ILE A 135 2.08 2.80 -15.27
CA ILE A 135 1.10 2.62 -14.19
C ILE A 135 -0.32 2.36 -14.73
N LYS A 136 -0.63 2.90 -15.91
CA LYS A 136 -1.92 2.69 -16.58
C LYS A 136 -2.13 1.26 -17.04
N GLU A 137 -1.04 0.51 -17.26
CA GLU A 137 -1.10 -0.92 -17.63
C GLU A 137 -1.32 -1.84 -16.43
N ILE A 138 -1.19 -1.31 -15.20
CA ILE A 138 -1.43 -2.08 -13.99
C ILE A 138 -2.90 -1.97 -13.62
N PHE A 139 -3.61 -3.09 -13.57
CA PHE A 139 -5.00 -3.11 -13.11
C PHE A 139 -5.11 -2.64 -11.67
N PRO A 140 -6.08 -1.76 -11.34
CA PRO A 140 -6.34 -1.39 -9.96
C PRO A 140 -6.62 -2.62 -9.09
N MET A 141 -6.06 -2.63 -7.89
CA MET A 141 -6.36 -3.67 -6.91
C MET A 141 -7.76 -3.44 -6.33
N ARG A 142 -8.49 -4.54 -6.14
CA ARG A 142 -9.73 -4.52 -5.37
C ARG A 142 -9.42 -4.44 -3.89
N ASN A 143 -10.39 -4.01 -3.09
CA ASN A 143 -10.26 -4.08 -1.64
C ASN A 143 -10.03 -5.54 -1.20
N ALA A 144 -9.11 -5.72 -0.26
CA ALA A 144 -8.72 -7.04 0.25
C ALA A 144 -8.21 -8.02 -0.84
N GLU A 145 -7.70 -7.51 -1.96
CA GLU A 145 -6.99 -8.28 -2.97
C GLU A 145 -5.52 -8.37 -2.59
N THR A 146 -4.89 -9.51 -2.84
CA THR A 146 -3.45 -9.70 -2.67
C THR A 146 -2.77 -9.98 -4.00
N ARG A 147 -1.56 -9.46 -4.15
CA ARG A 147 -0.66 -9.79 -5.26
C ARG A 147 0.72 -10.08 -4.72
N THR A 148 1.34 -11.11 -5.23
CA THR A 148 2.68 -11.52 -4.81
C THR A 148 3.71 -11.08 -5.82
N ILE A 149 4.80 -10.49 -5.33
CA ILE A 149 6.01 -10.22 -6.10
C ILE A 149 7.19 -10.91 -5.43
N VAL A 150 8.19 -11.26 -6.21
CA VAL A 150 9.40 -11.91 -5.71
C VAL A 150 10.58 -11.00 -5.99
N LEU A 151 11.27 -10.58 -4.94
CA LEU A 151 12.51 -9.83 -5.04
C LEU A 151 13.68 -10.80 -5.01
N GLU A 152 14.53 -10.72 -6.01
CA GLU A 152 15.76 -11.50 -6.03
C GLU A 152 16.75 -10.92 -5.01
N ASP A 153 17.54 -11.78 -4.41
CA ASP A 153 18.62 -11.34 -3.54
C ASP A 153 19.63 -10.53 -4.37
N THR A 154 19.99 -9.38 -3.85
CA THR A 154 21.10 -8.61 -4.44
C THR A 154 22.39 -9.36 -4.21
N LEU A 155 23.03 -9.76 -5.30
CA LEU A 155 24.37 -10.31 -5.27
C LEU A 155 25.41 -9.25 -4.88
#